data_b825329cf5e0aba4e8fb494850d833c1
#
_entry.id   b825329cf5e0aba4e8fb494850d833c1
#
_cell.length_a   1.000
_cell.length_b   1.000
_cell.length_c   1.000
_cell.angle_alpha   90.00
_cell.angle_beta   90.00
_cell.angle_gamma   90.00
#
_symmetry.space_group_name_H-M   'P 1'
#
loop_
_entity.id
_entity.type
_entity.pdbx_description
1 polymer ?
#
loop_
_entity_poly.entity_id
_entity_poly.type
_entity_poly.pdbx_seq_one_letter_code
_entity_poly.pdbx_strand_id
1 'polypeptide(L)'
;MASMGRVIAAPPPRSSPDPTATHAAAPVAAAVPQDLALRVLREHLAAVYGAYDASIVVHFGLGAALGAAMYIASPRAWILAWMAAHLLLGLALFLMPRWHAGLPLRQTPLWARRHARTVMLVSLATATAPWLFISRDDLSATSVLTVVIIGSCARAMQLLWPLKPALYGYTLPMM
;
A
#
# COMPACT_ATOMS: atom_id res chain seq x y z
N MET A 1 5.34 -87.95 -5.59
CA MET A 1 5.59 -86.52 -5.58
C MET A 1 4.41 -85.85 -6.24
N ALA A 2 3.48 -85.26 -5.41
CA ALA A 2 2.24 -84.66 -5.89
C ALA A 2 2.45 -83.16 -5.97
N SER A 3 2.29 -82.56 -7.17
CA SER A 3 2.35 -81.13 -7.44
C SER A 3 0.99 -80.49 -7.07
N MET A 4 1.01 -79.72 -6.03
CA MET A 4 -0.20 -78.91 -5.60
C MET A 4 -0.30 -77.67 -6.45
N GLY A 5 -1.20 -77.66 -7.45
CA GLY A 5 -1.53 -76.50 -8.27
C GLY A 5 -2.20 -75.45 -7.43
N ARG A 6 -1.59 -74.26 -7.33
CA ARG A 6 -2.14 -73.05 -6.65
C ARG A 6 -3.18 -72.44 -7.57
N VAL A 7 -4.46 -72.51 -7.17
CA VAL A 7 -5.56 -71.78 -7.82
C VAL A 7 -5.41 -70.27 -7.47
N ILE A 8 -5.08 -69.44 -8.45
CA ILE A 8 -5.06 -68.00 -8.28
C ILE A 8 -6.46 -67.50 -8.48
N ALA A 9 -7.09 -67.03 -7.36
CA ALA A 9 -8.41 -66.40 -7.40
C ALA A 9 -8.34 -65.06 -8.20
N ALA A 10 -9.30 -64.88 -9.11
CA ALA A 10 -9.40 -63.66 -9.89
C ALA A 10 -9.76 -62.46 -8.97
N PRO A 11 -9.19 -61.26 -9.20
CA PRO A 11 -9.51 -60.09 -8.41
C PRO A 11 -10.96 -59.68 -8.64
N PRO A 12 -11.63 -59.12 -7.61
CA PRO A 12 -13.02 -58.67 -7.72
C PRO A 12 -13.16 -57.57 -8.75
N PRO A 13 -14.32 -57.41 -9.41
CA PRO A 13 -14.54 -56.38 -10.40
C PRO A 13 -14.45 -54.99 -9.71
N ARG A 14 -13.67 -54.10 -10.31
CA ARG A 14 -13.56 -52.70 -9.91
C ARG A 14 -14.93 -52.07 -10.07
N SER A 15 -15.53 -51.62 -8.99
CA SER A 15 -16.74 -50.77 -8.99
C SER A 15 -16.41 -49.49 -9.79
N SER A 16 -17.19 -49.25 -10.84
CA SER A 16 -17.10 -48.02 -11.63
C SER A 16 -17.29 -46.82 -10.70
N PRO A 17 -16.48 -45.76 -10.81
CA PRO A 17 -16.70 -44.56 -10.04
C PRO A 17 -18.07 -43.95 -10.41
N ASP A 18 -18.88 -43.70 -9.40
CA ASP A 18 -20.20 -43.08 -9.51
C ASP A 18 -20.02 -41.64 -10.05
N PRO A 19 -20.52 -41.29 -11.25
CA PRO A 19 -20.36 -39.96 -11.83
C PRO A 19 -21.10 -38.85 -11.05
N THR A 20 -21.93 -39.22 -10.06
CA THR A 20 -22.68 -38.28 -9.21
C THR A 20 -21.88 -37.80 -7.99
N ALA A 21 -20.73 -38.41 -7.69
CA ALA A 21 -19.92 -38.04 -6.52
C ALA A 21 -19.04 -36.80 -6.73
N THR A 22 -19.01 -36.20 -7.92
CA THR A 22 -18.10 -35.09 -8.26
C THR A 22 -18.61 -33.69 -7.87
N HIS A 23 -19.75 -33.58 -7.21
CA HIS A 23 -20.29 -32.29 -6.72
C HIS A 23 -20.19 -32.09 -5.21
N ALA A 24 -19.31 -32.81 -4.54
CA ALA A 24 -19.09 -32.60 -3.11
C ALA A 24 -17.83 -31.77 -2.87
N ALA A 25 -18.07 -30.61 -2.27
CA ALA A 25 -17.11 -29.77 -1.57
C ALA A 25 -16.21 -28.93 -2.48
N ALA A 26 -16.74 -27.80 -2.98
CA ALA A 26 -15.93 -26.58 -2.97
C ALA A 26 -15.32 -26.47 -1.56
N PRO A 27 -13.98 -26.28 -1.42
CA PRO A 27 -13.38 -26.14 -0.10
C PRO A 27 -14.07 -24.94 0.54
N VAL A 28 -14.79 -25.18 1.62
CA VAL A 28 -15.26 -24.13 2.53
C VAL A 28 -13.97 -23.46 2.98
N ALA A 29 -13.65 -22.33 2.35
CA ALA A 29 -12.54 -21.48 2.76
C ALA A 29 -12.85 -21.17 4.22
N ALA A 30 -12.14 -21.83 5.14
CA ALA A 30 -12.35 -21.71 6.56
C ALA A 30 -12.32 -20.21 6.87
N ALA A 31 -13.44 -19.64 7.29
CA ALA A 31 -13.56 -18.22 7.55
C ALA A 31 -12.49 -17.85 8.57
N VAL A 32 -11.49 -17.07 8.12
CA VAL A 32 -10.43 -16.61 9.01
C VAL A 32 -11.07 -15.90 10.19
N PRO A 33 -10.78 -16.31 11.45
CA PRO A 33 -11.36 -15.67 12.61
C PRO A 33 -11.17 -14.16 12.51
N GLN A 34 -12.25 -13.39 12.69
CA GLN A 34 -12.23 -11.93 12.52
C GLN A 34 -11.13 -11.28 13.36
N ASP A 35 -10.88 -11.78 14.56
CA ASP A 35 -9.82 -11.30 15.45
C ASP A 35 -8.42 -11.49 14.85
N LEU A 36 -8.19 -12.60 14.15
CA LEU A 36 -6.91 -12.83 13.48
C LEU A 36 -6.71 -11.85 12.32
N ALA A 37 -7.73 -11.61 11.51
CA ALA A 37 -7.66 -10.64 10.42
C ALA A 37 -7.38 -9.22 10.94
N LEU A 38 -7.99 -8.82 12.06
CA LEU A 38 -7.75 -7.53 12.69
C LEU A 38 -6.34 -7.40 13.26
N ARG A 39 -5.79 -8.46 13.86
CA ARG A 39 -4.39 -8.49 14.34
C ARG A 39 -3.42 -8.35 13.19
N VAL A 40 -3.59 -9.12 12.13
CA VAL A 40 -2.74 -9.03 10.92
C VAL A 40 -2.79 -7.61 10.32
N LEU A 41 -3.97 -7.02 10.20
CA LEU A 41 -4.10 -5.63 9.71
C LEU A 41 -3.37 -4.63 10.62
N ARG A 42 -3.44 -4.81 11.94
CA ARG A 42 -2.74 -3.96 12.91
C ARG A 42 -1.23 -4.11 12.79
N GLU A 43 -0.72 -5.31 12.60
CA GLU A 43 0.71 -5.57 12.37
C GLU A 43 1.20 -4.93 11.07
N HIS A 44 0.42 -5.03 10.00
CA HIS A 44 0.74 -4.34 8.74
C HIS A 44 0.81 -2.81 8.92
N LEU A 45 -0.15 -2.22 9.63
CA LEU A 45 -0.10 -0.79 9.97
C LEU A 45 1.12 -0.44 10.81
N ALA A 46 1.43 -1.24 11.82
CA ALA A 46 2.60 -1.02 12.67
C ALA A 46 3.91 -1.11 11.87
N ALA A 47 4.03 -2.05 10.94
CA ALA A 47 5.18 -2.17 10.05
C ALA A 47 5.34 -0.93 9.14
N VAL A 48 4.23 -0.43 8.57
CA VAL A 48 4.24 0.82 7.77
C VAL A 48 4.69 1.99 8.62
N TYR A 49 4.15 2.12 9.83
CA TYR A 49 4.48 3.23 10.73
C TYR A 49 5.92 3.18 11.24
N GLY A 50 6.47 1.98 11.51
CA GLY A 50 7.87 1.83 11.91
C GLY A 50 8.87 2.26 10.83
N ALA A 51 8.45 2.25 9.56
CA ALA A 51 9.27 2.68 8.43
C ALA A 51 9.11 4.18 8.08
N TYR A 52 8.18 4.88 8.74
CA TYR A 52 7.82 6.24 8.34
C TYR A 52 8.78 7.33 8.80
N ASP A 53 9.39 7.22 9.99
CA ASP A 53 10.07 8.36 10.65
C ASP A 53 11.07 9.08 9.73
N ALA A 54 12.08 8.38 9.22
CA ALA A 54 13.06 8.99 8.34
C ALA A 54 12.49 9.35 6.95
N SER A 55 11.61 8.49 6.41
CA SER A 55 11.06 8.66 5.06
C SER A 55 10.13 9.84 4.95
N ILE A 56 9.30 10.10 5.96
CA ILE A 56 8.40 11.25 6.02
C ILE A 56 9.22 12.54 6.05
N VAL A 57 10.22 12.61 6.94
CA VAL A 57 11.07 13.80 7.07
C VAL A 57 11.76 14.12 5.74
N VAL A 58 12.34 13.12 5.08
CA VAL A 58 13.01 13.31 3.79
C VAL A 58 12.01 13.75 2.71
N HIS A 59 10.87 13.07 2.57
CA HIS A 59 9.88 13.38 1.53
C HIS A 59 9.34 14.81 1.67
N PHE A 60 8.92 15.19 2.87
CA PHE A 60 8.34 16.50 3.10
C PHE A 60 9.39 17.60 3.16
N GLY A 61 10.60 17.30 3.65
CA GLY A 61 11.73 18.23 3.60
C GLY A 61 12.13 18.56 2.17
N LEU A 62 12.16 17.56 1.29
CA LEU A 62 12.45 17.75 -0.13
C LEU A 62 11.34 18.54 -0.83
N GLY A 63 10.07 18.26 -0.52
CA GLY A 63 8.91 19.04 -1.02
C GLY A 63 8.96 20.51 -0.59
N ALA A 64 9.30 20.76 0.68
CA ALA A 64 9.48 22.12 1.19
C ALA A 64 10.64 22.85 0.52
N ALA A 65 11.79 22.19 0.35
CA ALA A 65 12.95 22.75 -0.32
C ALA A 65 12.65 23.10 -1.80
N LEU A 66 11.96 22.21 -2.51
CA LEU A 66 11.51 22.45 -3.88
C LEU A 66 10.55 23.64 -3.95
N GLY A 67 9.54 23.68 -3.10
CA GLY A 67 8.60 24.79 -3.05
C GLY A 67 9.27 26.13 -2.71
N ALA A 68 10.24 26.14 -1.78
CA ALA A 68 11.01 27.33 -1.46
C ALA A 68 11.85 27.81 -2.64
N ALA A 69 12.55 26.92 -3.32
CA ALA A 69 13.33 27.25 -4.50
C ALA A 69 12.46 27.86 -5.60
N MET A 70 11.28 27.26 -5.86
CA MET A 70 10.34 27.76 -6.85
C MET A 70 9.71 29.11 -6.45
N TYR A 71 9.45 29.32 -5.15
CA TYR A 71 8.96 30.60 -4.65
C TYR A 71 10.01 31.73 -4.81
N ILE A 72 11.28 31.44 -4.59
CA ILE A 72 12.37 32.41 -4.79
C ILE A 72 12.49 32.77 -6.28
N ALA A 73 12.37 31.78 -7.16
CA ALA A 73 12.45 31.99 -8.61
C ALA A 73 11.22 32.75 -9.17
N SER A 74 10.03 32.51 -8.62
CA SER A 74 8.78 33.11 -9.07
C SER A 74 7.80 33.22 -7.90
N PRO A 75 7.81 34.32 -7.13
CA PRO A 75 7.00 34.47 -5.94
C PRO A 75 5.51 34.54 -6.26
N ARG A 76 4.79 33.45 -6.02
CA ARG A 76 3.35 33.32 -6.24
C ARG A 76 2.68 32.75 -5.00
N ALA A 77 1.59 33.36 -4.57
CA ALA A 77 0.88 32.96 -3.34
C ALA A 77 0.43 31.50 -3.34
N TRP A 78 0.06 30.93 -4.49
CA TRP A 78 -0.36 29.54 -4.58
C TRP A 78 0.77 28.53 -4.30
N ILE A 79 2.06 28.91 -4.53
CA ILE A 79 3.21 28.06 -4.15
C ILE A 79 3.26 27.91 -2.63
N LEU A 80 3.06 29.02 -1.90
CA LEU A 80 2.99 29.00 -0.44
C LEU A 80 1.81 28.17 0.06
N ALA A 81 0.66 28.30 -0.58
CA ALA A 81 -0.52 27.49 -0.25
C ALA A 81 -0.28 26.00 -0.48
N TRP A 82 0.36 25.65 -1.60
CA TRP A 82 0.76 24.26 -1.90
C TRP A 82 1.76 23.71 -0.86
N MET A 83 2.80 24.49 -0.52
CA MET A 83 3.77 24.11 0.50
C MET A 83 3.10 23.89 1.85
N ALA A 84 2.23 24.81 2.27
CA ALA A 84 1.50 24.69 3.55
C ALA A 84 0.62 23.43 3.56
N ALA A 85 -0.15 23.18 2.50
CA ALA A 85 -0.98 21.98 2.38
C ALA A 85 -0.12 20.70 2.44
N HIS A 86 0.99 20.67 1.71
CA HIS A 86 1.92 19.53 1.68
C HIS A 86 2.53 19.25 3.07
N LEU A 87 2.99 20.29 3.77
CA LEU A 87 3.53 20.19 5.12
C LEU A 87 2.48 19.75 6.15
N LEU A 88 1.24 20.28 6.07
CA LEU A 88 0.16 19.87 6.96
C LEU A 88 -0.22 18.39 6.77
N LEU A 89 -0.27 17.91 5.53
CA LEU A 89 -0.50 16.50 5.24
C LEU A 89 0.65 15.63 5.76
N GLY A 90 1.89 16.11 5.64
CA GLY A 90 3.06 15.45 6.21
C GLY A 90 3.00 15.34 7.73
N LEU A 91 2.65 16.44 8.37
CA LEU A 91 2.46 16.46 9.81
C LEU A 91 1.34 15.50 10.25
N ALA A 92 0.23 15.45 9.51
CA ALA A 92 -0.84 14.50 9.78
C ALA A 92 -0.35 13.04 9.69
N LEU A 93 0.42 12.68 8.65
CA LEU A 93 1.02 11.35 8.53
C LEU A 93 2.02 11.05 9.66
N PHE A 94 2.83 12.02 10.05
CA PHE A 94 3.80 11.88 11.14
C PHE A 94 3.13 11.68 12.51
N LEU A 95 1.98 12.28 12.74
CA LEU A 95 1.24 12.13 13.99
C LEU A 95 0.36 10.87 14.04
N MET A 96 0.00 10.32 12.89
CA MET A 96 -0.87 9.12 12.81
C MET A 96 -0.40 7.93 13.64
N PRO A 97 0.90 7.53 13.65
CA PRO A 97 1.38 6.44 14.48
C PRO A 97 1.10 6.67 15.97
N ARG A 98 1.31 7.90 16.45
CA ARG A 98 1.09 8.27 17.85
C ARG A 98 -0.38 8.16 18.25
N TRP A 99 -1.28 8.62 17.38
CA TRP A 99 -2.73 8.52 17.61
C TRP A 99 -3.24 7.09 17.53
N HIS A 100 -2.62 6.25 16.71
CA HIS A 100 -3.01 4.85 16.55
C HIS A 100 -2.59 3.98 17.75
N ALA A 101 -1.48 4.28 18.41
CA ALA A 101 -0.86 3.41 19.42
C ALA A 101 -1.80 3.03 20.59
N GLY A 102 -2.72 3.93 20.98
CA GLY A 102 -3.68 3.72 22.07
C GLY A 102 -5.05 3.15 21.68
N LEU A 103 -5.30 2.87 20.40
CA LEU A 103 -6.64 2.51 19.94
C LEU A 103 -6.97 1.03 20.12
N PRO A 104 -8.25 0.69 20.44
CA PRO A 104 -8.70 -0.70 20.52
C PRO A 104 -8.65 -1.37 19.16
N LEU A 105 -8.41 -2.70 19.15
CA LEU A 105 -8.23 -3.52 17.95
C LEU A 105 -9.38 -3.37 16.94
N ARG A 106 -10.62 -3.27 17.41
CA ARG A 106 -11.82 -3.11 16.58
C ARG A 106 -11.84 -1.80 15.75
N GLN A 107 -11.06 -0.80 16.11
CA GLN A 107 -10.97 0.46 15.38
C GLN A 107 -9.91 0.44 14.27
N THR A 108 -9.10 -0.62 14.21
CA THR A 108 -8.04 -0.77 13.19
C THR A 108 -8.52 -0.59 11.74
N PRO A 109 -9.67 -1.14 11.30
CA PRO A 109 -10.13 -0.94 9.91
C PRO A 109 -10.49 0.51 9.60
N LEU A 110 -11.10 1.23 10.55
CA LEU A 110 -11.41 2.65 10.38
C LEU A 110 -10.12 3.46 10.24
N TRP A 111 -9.13 3.13 11.06
CA TRP A 111 -7.84 3.78 11.06
C TRP A 111 -7.05 3.50 9.78
N ALA A 112 -7.07 2.26 9.29
CA ALA A 112 -6.48 1.90 8.00
C ALA A 112 -7.09 2.70 6.84
N ARG A 113 -8.41 2.90 6.85
CA ARG A 113 -9.09 3.75 5.85
C ARG A 113 -8.68 5.22 5.96
N ARG A 114 -8.57 5.76 7.17
CA ARG A 114 -8.10 7.14 7.40
C ARG A 114 -6.68 7.30 6.87
N HIS A 115 -5.80 6.35 7.21
CA HIS A 115 -4.44 6.33 6.71
C HIS A 115 -4.39 6.31 5.18
N ALA A 116 -5.11 5.40 4.53
CA ALA A 116 -5.16 5.32 3.06
C ALA A 116 -5.67 6.63 2.42
N ARG A 117 -6.67 7.28 3.01
CA ARG A 117 -7.17 8.59 2.53
C ARG A 117 -6.13 9.69 2.67
N THR A 118 -5.42 9.76 3.79
CA THR A 118 -4.36 10.77 3.98
C THR A 118 -3.21 10.54 3.00
N VAL A 119 -2.80 9.29 2.79
CA VAL A 119 -1.80 8.92 1.78
C VAL A 119 -2.24 9.33 0.38
N MET A 120 -3.51 9.11 0.02
CA MET A 120 -4.07 9.55 -1.26
C MET A 120 -4.04 11.08 -1.42
N LEU A 121 -4.37 11.84 -0.37
CA LEU A 121 -4.29 13.30 -0.40
C LEU A 121 -2.86 13.80 -0.56
N VAL A 122 -1.88 13.16 0.11
CA VAL A 122 -0.44 13.45 -0.08
C VAL A 122 -0.03 13.19 -1.52
N SER A 123 -0.43 12.06 -2.08
CA SER A 123 -0.15 11.72 -3.47
C SER A 123 -0.75 12.73 -4.44
N LEU A 124 -2.00 13.12 -4.24
CA LEU A 124 -2.66 14.13 -5.06
C LEU A 124 -1.94 15.48 -4.99
N ALA A 125 -1.56 15.91 -3.78
CA ALA A 125 -0.78 17.13 -3.60
C ALA A 125 0.58 17.04 -4.30
N THR A 126 1.25 15.90 -4.24
CA THR A 126 2.53 15.69 -4.95
C THR A 126 2.33 15.63 -6.47
N ALA A 127 1.28 14.98 -6.96
CA ALA A 127 0.95 14.87 -8.38
C ALA A 127 0.62 16.23 -9.03
N THR A 128 0.18 17.23 -8.25
CA THR A 128 -0.03 18.59 -8.77
C THR A 128 1.28 19.37 -8.98
N ALA A 129 2.39 18.94 -8.37
CA ALA A 129 3.67 19.64 -8.47
C ALA A 129 4.16 19.83 -9.93
N PRO A 130 4.11 18.83 -10.84
CA PRO A 130 4.47 19.03 -12.22
C PRO A 130 3.68 20.15 -12.89
N TRP A 131 2.37 20.19 -12.69
CA TRP A 131 1.50 21.21 -13.28
C TRP A 131 1.78 22.62 -12.77
N LEU A 132 2.22 22.69 -11.52
CA LEU A 132 2.50 23.96 -10.87
C LEU A 132 3.92 24.47 -11.15
N PHE A 133 4.88 23.57 -11.30
CA PHE A 133 6.31 23.92 -11.33
C PHE A 133 7.01 23.65 -12.67
N ILE A 134 6.39 22.95 -13.62
CA ILE A 134 7.00 22.77 -14.94
C ILE A 134 7.01 24.11 -15.66
N SER A 135 8.20 24.66 -15.86
CA SER A 135 8.47 25.70 -16.84
C SER A 135 8.93 25.02 -18.13
N ARG A 136 8.33 25.37 -19.26
CA ARG A 136 8.73 24.79 -20.57
C ARG A 136 10.16 25.17 -20.95
N ASP A 137 10.68 26.23 -20.33
CA ASP A 137 11.97 26.80 -20.64
C ASP A 137 13.11 26.33 -19.74
N ASP A 138 12.80 25.56 -18.67
CA ASP A 138 13.77 25.06 -17.70
C ASP A 138 13.75 23.52 -17.62
N LEU A 139 14.57 22.90 -18.47
CA LEU A 139 14.75 21.44 -18.50
C LEU A 139 15.38 20.89 -17.22
N SER A 140 16.20 21.69 -16.51
CA SER A 140 16.86 21.23 -15.29
C SER A 140 15.87 21.11 -14.14
N ALA A 141 14.99 22.09 -13.95
CA ALA A 141 13.91 22.04 -12.96
C ALA A 141 12.95 20.88 -13.23
N THR A 142 12.59 20.68 -14.50
CA THR A 142 11.73 19.56 -14.92
C THR A 142 12.38 18.21 -14.63
N SER A 143 13.67 18.04 -14.89
CA SER A 143 14.42 16.81 -14.62
C SER A 143 14.48 16.51 -13.12
N VAL A 144 14.81 17.49 -12.29
CA VAL A 144 14.82 17.34 -10.82
C VAL A 144 13.45 16.93 -10.30
N LEU A 145 12.39 17.60 -10.75
CA LEU A 145 11.02 17.27 -10.35
C LEU A 145 10.64 15.83 -10.73
N THR A 146 10.99 15.40 -11.94
CA THR A 146 10.75 14.04 -12.42
C THR A 146 11.45 13.00 -11.53
N VAL A 147 12.73 13.22 -11.21
CA VAL A 147 13.49 12.33 -10.31
C VAL A 147 12.86 12.26 -8.94
N VAL A 148 12.43 13.39 -8.38
CA VAL A 148 11.74 13.44 -7.07
C VAL A 148 10.44 12.65 -7.09
N ILE A 149 9.63 12.78 -8.15
CA ILE A 149 8.37 12.04 -8.28
C ILE A 149 8.63 10.54 -8.41
N ILE A 150 9.55 10.12 -9.28
CA ILE A 150 9.89 8.70 -9.46
C ILE A 150 10.43 8.11 -8.16
N GLY A 151 11.34 8.81 -7.48
CA GLY A 151 11.89 8.39 -6.19
C GLY A 151 10.80 8.25 -5.11
N SER A 152 9.87 9.20 -5.06
CA SER A 152 8.72 9.16 -4.14
C SER A 152 7.80 7.98 -4.42
N CYS A 153 7.50 7.69 -5.69
CA CYS A 153 6.69 6.53 -6.08
C CYS A 153 7.39 5.21 -5.72
N ALA A 154 8.67 5.07 -6.03
CA ALA A 154 9.44 3.88 -5.70
C ALA A 154 9.48 3.64 -4.17
N ARG A 155 9.69 4.70 -3.40
CA ARG A 155 9.68 4.62 -1.94
C ARG A 155 8.30 4.28 -1.38
N ALA A 156 7.25 4.88 -1.91
CA ALA A 156 5.88 4.57 -1.52
C ALA A 156 5.52 3.10 -1.79
N MET A 157 5.94 2.54 -2.92
CA MET A 157 5.76 1.12 -3.22
C MET A 157 6.40 0.23 -2.16
N GLN A 158 7.62 0.53 -1.72
CA GLN A 158 8.29 -0.24 -0.67
C GLN A 158 7.58 -0.15 0.68
N LEU A 159 7.14 1.06 1.08
CA LEU A 159 6.55 1.30 2.38
C LEU A 159 5.10 0.85 2.49
N LEU A 160 4.30 1.05 1.43
CA LEU A 160 2.86 0.82 1.45
C LEU A 160 2.45 -0.57 0.95
N TRP A 161 3.41 -1.38 0.49
CA TRP A 161 3.16 -2.74 0.00
C TRP A 161 2.28 -3.60 0.95
N PRO A 162 2.48 -3.57 2.28
CA PRO A 162 1.62 -4.33 3.19
C PRO A 162 0.17 -3.83 3.23
N LEU A 163 -0.09 -2.58 2.81
CA LEU A 163 -1.41 -1.94 2.81
C LEU A 163 -1.86 -1.61 1.39
N LYS A 164 -2.29 -2.61 0.63
CA LYS A 164 -2.71 -2.45 -0.78
C LYS A 164 -3.64 -1.24 -1.05
N PRO A 165 -4.68 -0.95 -0.23
CA PRO A 165 -5.50 0.24 -0.46
C PRO A 165 -4.74 1.55 -0.37
N ALA A 166 -3.75 1.65 0.54
CA ALA A 166 -2.90 2.83 0.66
C ALA A 166 -1.92 2.93 -0.51
N LEU A 167 -1.36 1.81 -0.96
CA LEU A 167 -0.49 1.74 -2.12
C LEU A 167 -1.21 2.24 -3.39
N TYR A 168 -2.40 1.71 -3.68
CA TYR A 168 -3.18 2.16 -4.83
C TYR A 168 -3.61 3.62 -4.70
N GLY A 169 -4.02 4.05 -3.51
CA GLY A 169 -4.36 5.46 -3.24
C GLY A 169 -3.18 6.41 -3.48
N TYR A 170 -1.94 5.94 -3.29
CA TYR A 170 -0.76 6.74 -3.57
C TYR A 170 -0.38 6.73 -5.06
N THR A 171 -0.37 5.57 -5.70
CA THR A 171 0.18 5.43 -7.06
C THR A 171 -0.77 5.92 -8.15
N LEU A 172 -2.09 5.71 -8.02
CA LEU A 172 -3.06 6.11 -9.03
C LEU A 172 -3.07 7.60 -9.40
N PRO A 173 -3.00 8.56 -8.44
CA PRO A 173 -2.96 9.97 -8.79
C PRO A 173 -1.66 10.41 -9.46
N MET A 174 -0.59 9.58 -9.38
CA MET A 174 0.72 9.88 -9.95
C MET A 174 0.86 9.41 -11.40
N MET A 175 -0.05 8.54 -11.88
CA MET A 175 -0.10 8.05 -13.25
C MET A 175 -0.92 8.97 -14.15
#